data_42ea58d0490fc7d44ef13ccefce822b4
#
_entry.id   42ea58d0490fc7d44ef13ccefce822b4
#
_cell.length_a   1.000
_cell.length_b   1.000
_cell.length_c   1.000
_cell.angle_alpha   90.00
_cell.angle_beta   90.00
_cell.angle_gamma   90.00
#
_symmetry.space_group_name_H-M   'P 1'
#
loop_
_entity.id
_entity.type
_entity.pdbx_description
1 polymer ?
#
loop_
_entity_poly.entity_id
_entity_poly.type
_entity_poly.pdbx_seq_one_letter_code
_entity_poly.pdbx_strand_id
1 'polypeptide(L)'
;MNTGGSVVSVSGTGGLPPWQVRRIVRAVLAREGEAVDLSITFLGLAAMRRLNHRFKGHDRPTDVLAFALPQPDGSRTGDVYVCPGVAVREARARGITRREELVRLIVHGVLHVAGHDHPEGTGREDSPMWRRQEVLVAELA
;
A
#
# COMPACT_ATOMS: atom_id res chain seq x y z
N MET A 1 4.78 16.73 -21.19
CA MET A 1 4.22 15.80 -20.59
C MET A 1 4.00 16.04 -19.16
N ASN A 2 2.92 15.82 -18.77
CA ASN A 2 2.54 16.13 -17.45
C ASN A 2 2.73 14.93 -16.58
N THR A 3 3.77 14.93 -15.83
CA THR A 3 4.01 13.85 -14.89
C THR A 3 3.32 14.09 -13.56
N GLY A 4 2.77 15.29 -13.37
CA GLY A 4 2.07 15.62 -12.14
C GLY A 4 0.61 15.19 -12.11
N GLY A 5 0.17 14.35 -13.04
CA GLY A 5 -1.22 14.04 -13.22
C GLY A 5 -1.85 13.15 -12.16
N SER A 6 -1.07 12.50 -11.32
CA SER A 6 -1.64 11.59 -10.34
C SER A 6 -2.29 12.34 -9.18
N VAL A 7 -3.53 11.96 -8.90
CA VAL A 7 -4.27 12.44 -7.73
C VAL A 7 -4.09 11.41 -6.62
N VAL A 8 -3.69 11.86 -5.45
CA VAL A 8 -3.51 11.00 -4.28
C VAL A 8 -4.44 11.49 -3.18
N SER A 9 -5.45 10.69 -2.89
CA SER A 9 -6.41 10.98 -1.82
C SER A 9 -6.07 10.16 -0.60
N VAL A 10 -6.12 10.76 0.57
CA VAL A 10 -5.81 10.08 1.83
C VAL A 10 -6.98 10.27 2.78
N SER A 11 -7.43 9.19 3.40
CA SER A 11 -8.54 9.23 4.36
C SER A 11 -8.33 8.24 5.48
N GLY A 12 -9.16 8.35 6.52
CA GLY A 12 -9.06 7.52 7.71
C GLY A 12 -8.06 8.06 8.72
N THR A 13 -7.99 7.41 9.87
CA THR A 13 -7.15 7.86 10.99
C THR A 13 -6.23 6.75 11.46
N GLY A 14 -5.24 7.12 12.26
CA GLY A 14 -4.34 6.17 12.90
C GLY A 14 -3.11 5.80 12.08
N GLY A 15 -3.01 6.30 10.84
CA GLY A 15 -1.84 6.09 9.99
C GLY A 15 -0.86 7.25 10.06
N LEU A 16 -0.19 7.49 8.95
CA LEU A 16 0.71 8.63 8.80
C LEU A 16 -0.08 9.89 8.39
N PRO A 17 0.46 11.08 8.65
CA PRO A 17 -0.19 12.31 8.18
C PRO A 17 -0.36 12.29 6.65
N PRO A 18 -1.46 12.89 6.15
CA PRO A 18 -1.73 12.88 4.70
C PRO A 18 -0.59 13.40 3.83
N TRP A 19 0.11 14.43 4.26
CA TRP A 19 1.22 14.97 3.47
C TRP A 19 2.38 13.99 3.34
N GLN A 20 2.64 13.21 4.40
CA GLN A 20 3.66 12.16 4.33
C GLN A 20 3.24 11.03 3.41
N VAL A 21 1.98 10.62 3.49
CA VAL A 21 1.45 9.58 2.61
C VAL A 21 1.57 10.00 1.15
N ARG A 22 1.15 11.22 0.83
CA ARG A 22 1.25 11.73 -0.54
C ARG A 22 2.69 11.77 -1.04
N ARG A 23 3.61 12.19 -0.17
CA ARG A 23 5.03 12.22 -0.51
C ARG A 23 5.56 10.82 -0.83
N ILE A 24 5.22 9.83 -0.02
CA ILE A 24 5.63 8.45 -0.22
C ILE A 24 5.06 7.92 -1.55
N VAL A 25 3.76 8.08 -1.75
CA VAL A 25 3.09 7.59 -2.97
C VAL A 25 3.70 8.20 -4.22
N ARG A 26 3.90 9.52 -4.23
CA ARG A 26 4.49 10.21 -5.37
C ARG A 26 5.92 9.77 -5.64
N ALA A 27 6.69 9.54 -4.58
CA ALA A 27 8.06 9.05 -4.73
C ALA A 27 8.09 7.66 -5.37
N VAL A 28 7.21 6.76 -4.93
CA VAL A 28 7.12 5.41 -5.52
C VAL A 28 6.72 5.49 -6.99
N LEU A 29 5.67 6.25 -7.29
CA LEU A 29 5.20 6.39 -8.67
C LEU A 29 6.28 6.99 -9.59
N ALA A 30 7.01 7.98 -9.11
CA ALA A 30 8.10 8.57 -9.87
C ALA A 30 9.20 7.56 -10.16
N ARG A 31 9.56 6.75 -9.17
CA ARG A 31 10.57 5.70 -9.34
C ARG A 31 10.10 4.59 -10.27
N GLU A 32 8.81 4.32 -10.31
CA GLU A 32 8.25 3.31 -11.20
C GLU A 32 7.94 3.86 -12.59
N GLY A 33 8.01 5.16 -12.79
CA GLY A 33 7.65 5.77 -14.07
C GLY A 33 6.16 5.64 -14.40
N GLU A 34 5.31 5.60 -13.37
CA GLU A 34 3.88 5.39 -13.54
C GLU A 34 3.07 6.61 -13.12
N ALA A 35 1.94 6.82 -13.80
CA ALA A 35 0.95 7.82 -13.43
C ALA A 35 -0.35 7.08 -13.09
N VAL A 36 -0.73 7.12 -11.82
CA VAL A 36 -1.88 6.39 -11.29
C VAL A 36 -2.58 7.28 -10.28
N ASP A 37 -3.90 7.36 -10.39
CA ASP A 37 -4.70 8.00 -9.34
C ASP A 37 -4.96 6.98 -8.25
N LEU A 38 -4.63 7.34 -7.02
CA LEU A 38 -4.68 6.43 -5.88
C LEU A 38 -5.46 7.02 -4.73
N SER A 39 -6.20 6.15 -4.05
CA SER A 39 -6.70 6.45 -2.71
C SER A 39 -5.96 5.57 -1.71
N ILE A 40 -5.54 6.16 -0.61
CA ILE A 40 -4.99 5.46 0.54
C ILE A 40 -5.94 5.68 1.70
N THR A 41 -6.49 4.61 2.24
CA THR A 41 -7.46 4.69 3.33
C THR A 41 -6.96 3.88 4.52
N PHE A 42 -6.88 4.51 5.67
CA PHE A 42 -6.55 3.81 6.92
C PHE A 42 -7.84 3.32 7.55
N LEU A 43 -7.91 2.02 7.85
CA LEU A 43 -9.08 1.37 8.43
C LEU A 43 -8.77 0.82 9.81
N GLY A 44 -9.74 0.90 10.71
CA GLY A 44 -9.67 0.17 11.98
C GLY A 44 -9.82 -1.33 11.78
N LEU A 45 -9.58 -2.07 12.85
CA LEU A 45 -9.57 -3.55 12.81
C LEU A 45 -10.91 -4.12 12.31
N ALA A 46 -12.03 -3.62 12.82
CA ALA A 46 -13.35 -4.15 12.45
C ALA A 46 -13.67 -3.89 10.98
N ALA A 47 -13.39 -2.68 10.50
CA ALA A 47 -13.65 -2.34 9.09
C ALA A 47 -12.76 -3.15 8.15
N MET A 48 -11.49 -3.33 8.51
CA MET A 48 -10.57 -4.14 7.71
C MET A 48 -10.99 -5.61 7.69
N ARG A 49 -11.45 -6.15 8.82
CA ARG A 49 -11.97 -7.51 8.88
C ARG A 49 -13.15 -7.70 7.91
N ARG A 50 -14.09 -6.75 7.90
CA ARG A 50 -15.25 -6.81 6.98
C ARG A 50 -14.79 -6.76 5.53
N LEU A 51 -13.87 -5.89 5.21
CA LEU A 51 -13.35 -5.75 3.84
C LEU A 51 -12.62 -7.02 3.39
N ASN A 52 -11.78 -7.56 4.25
CA ASN A 52 -11.00 -8.76 3.95
C ASN A 52 -11.91 -9.98 3.77
N HIS A 53 -12.94 -10.10 4.60
CA HIS A 53 -13.94 -11.16 4.48
C HIS A 53 -14.70 -11.05 3.16
N ARG A 54 -15.14 -9.84 2.83
CA ARG A 54 -15.93 -9.60 1.61
C ARG A 54 -15.14 -9.90 0.33
N PHE A 55 -13.89 -9.48 0.25
CA PHE A 55 -13.12 -9.55 -0.99
C PHE A 55 -12.13 -10.69 -1.07
N LYS A 56 -11.68 -11.23 0.06
CA LYS A 56 -10.71 -12.33 0.09
C LYS A 56 -11.24 -13.59 0.75
N GLY A 57 -12.42 -13.53 1.37
CA GLY A 57 -13.00 -14.66 2.08
C GLY A 57 -12.36 -14.96 3.42
N HIS A 58 -11.52 -14.06 3.93
CA HIS A 58 -10.84 -14.25 5.22
C HIS A 58 -11.51 -13.41 6.29
N ASP A 59 -12.11 -14.06 7.28
CA ASP A 59 -12.84 -13.39 8.36
C ASP A 59 -11.89 -12.96 9.47
N ARG A 60 -10.96 -12.08 9.12
CA ARG A 60 -9.98 -11.50 10.04
C ARG A 60 -9.42 -10.21 9.42
N PRO A 61 -8.91 -9.28 10.24
CA PRO A 61 -8.23 -8.13 9.67
C PRO A 61 -6.90 -8.54 9.05
N THR A 62 -6.50 -7.83 7.99
CA THR A 62 -5.18 -7.96 7.40
C THR A 62 -4.48 -6.61 7.44
N ASP A 63 -3.21 -6.57 7.08
CA ASP A 63 -2.42 -5.35 7.14
C ASP A 63 -2.70 -4.40 5.97
N VAL A 64 -2.81 -4.92 4.76
CA VAL A 64 -3.02 -4.11 3.56
C VAL A 64 -3.82 -4.88 2.51
N LEU A 65 -4.71 -4.15 1.82
CA LEU A 65 -5.42 -4.64 0.64
C LEU A 65 -5.27 -3.60 -0.46
N ALA A 66 -4.90 -4.04 -1.65
CA ALA A 66 -4.71 -3.16 -2.79
C ALA A 66 -5.55 -3.65 -3.97
N PHE A 67 -6.26 -2.74 -4.60
CA PHE A 67 -7.12 -3.03 -5.74
C PHE A 67 -6.73 -2.12 -6.90
N ALA A 68 -6.29 -2.72 -7.99
CA ALA A 68 -6.01 -2.00 -9.22
C ALA A 68 -7.29 -1.97 -10.06
N LEU A 69 -7.66 -0.80 -10.54
CA LEU A 69 -8.90 -0.57 -11.27
C LEU A 69 -8.56 0.03 -12.63
N PRO A 70 -8.29 -0.83 -13.65
CA PRO A 70 -8.00 -0.32 -14.98
C PRO A 70 -9.23 0.38 -15.56
N GLN A 71 -9.00 1.50 -16.23
CA GLN A 71 -10.05 2.30 -16.83
C GLN A 71 -10.14 2.04 -18.34
N PRO A 72 -11.33 2.28 -18.95
CA PRO A 72 -11.50 2.04 -20.37
C PRO A 72 -10.53 2.83 -21.27
N ASP A 73 -10.06 3.98 -20.81
CA ASP A 73 -9.13 4.80 -21.58
C ASP A 73 -7.67 4.37 -21.44
N GLY A 74 -7.42 3.24 -20.75
CA GLY A 74 -6.08 2.74 -20.53
C GLY A 74 -5.38 3.29 -19.31
N SER A 75 -5.96 4.28 -18.62
CA SER A 75 -5.40 4.79 -17.38
C SER A 75 -5.64 3.80 -16.24
N ARG A 76 -4.92 3.98 -15.15
CA ARG A 76 -5.07 3.17 -13.95
C ARG A 76 -5.49 4.01 -12.78
N THR A 77 -6.39 3.46 -11.99
CA THR A 77 -6.70 3.98 -10.66
C THR A 77 -6.54 2.83 -9.69
N GLY A 78 -6.45 3.13 -8.42
CA GLY A 78 -6.38 2.07 -7.42
C GLY A 78 -6.74 2.55 -6.04
N ASP A 79 -7.15 1.58 -5.22
CA ASP A 79 -7.47 1.81 -3.83
C ASP A 79 -6.58 0.94 -2.96
N VAL A 80 -5.94 1.55 -1.98
CA VAL A 80 -5.09 0.85 -1.01
C VAL A 80 -5.67 1.09 0.38
N TYR A 81 -5.97 0.01 1.07
CA TYR A 81 -6.49 0.04 2.44
C TYR A 81 -5.42 -0.51 3.37
N VAL A 82 -5.07 0.27 4.38
CA VAL A 82 -4.04 -0.09 5.36
C VAL A 82 -4.67 -0.12 6.75
N CYS A 83 -4.34 -1.15 7.53
CA CYS A 83 -4.83 -1.30 8.89
C CYS A 83 -3.72 -0.99 9.90
N PRO A 84 -3.71 0.22 10.50
CA PRO A 84 -2.65 0.57 11.45
C PRO A 84 -2.58 -0.37 12.66
N GLY A 85 -3.71 -0.91 13.11
CA GLY A 85 -3.73 -1.85 14.23
C GLY A 85 -2.95 -3.13 13.96
N VAL A 86 -3.07 -3.66 12.74
CA VAL A 86 -2.29 -4.83 12.34
C VAL A 86 -0.83 -4.43 12.11
N ALA A 87 -0.58 -3.25 11.53
CA ALA A 87 0.78 -2.76 11.33
C ALA A 87 1.57 -2.67 12.65
N VAL A 88 0.93 -2.21 13.72
CA VAL A 88 1.57 -2.14 15.05
C VAL A 88 1.98 -3.52 15.53
N ARG A 89 1.10 -4.52 15.38
CA ARG A 89 1.41 -5.90 15.78
C ARG A 89 2.61 -6.45 14.99
N GLU A 90 2.60 -6.24 13.69
CA GLU A 90 3.69 -6.71 12.82
C GLU A 90 5.00 -6.01 13.14
N ALA A 91 4.95 -4.71 13.40
CA ALA A 91 6.14 -3.95 13.76
C ALA A 91 6.77 -4.49 15.05
N ARG A 92 5.93 -4.78 16.05
CA ARG A 92 6.40 -5.36 17.33
C ARG A 92 7.02 -6.73 17.10
N ALA A 93 6.38 -7.57 16.30
CA ALA A 93 6.87 -8.91 16.02
C ALA A 93 8.22 -8.89 15.31
N ARG A 94 8.45 -7.88 14.46
CA ARG A 94 9.70 -7.75 13.70
C ARG A 94 10.78 -6.91 14.40
N GLY A 95 10.44 -6.24 15.50
CA GLY A 95 11.37 -5.34 16.17
C GLY A 95 11.67 -4.08 15.40
N ILE A 96 10.73 -3.58 14.61
CA ILE A 96 10.87 -2.35 13.83
C ILE A 96 9.87 -1.31 14.32
N THR A 97 10.02 -0.08 13.83
CA THR A 97 9.11 0.99 14.22
C THR A 97 7.77 0.86 13.50
N ARG A 98 6.73 1.38 14.12
CA ARG A 98 5.41 1.51 13.50
C ARG A 98 5.49 2.28 12.19
N ARG A 99 6.28 3.36 12.16
CA ARG A 99 6.47 4.15 10.96
C ARG A 99 7.04 3.32 9.81
N GLU A 100 8.10 2.56 10.08
CA GLU A 100 8.71 1.74 9.04
C GLU A 100 7.70 0.74 8.45
N GLU A 101 6.90 0.10 9.31
CA GLU A 101 5.90 -0.85 8.82
C GLU A 101 4.80 -0.16 8.03
N LEU A 102 4.31 0.99 8.48
CA LEU A 102 3.31 1.75 7.70
C LEU A 102 3.85 2.17 6.33
N VAL A 103 5.10 2.63 6.27
CA VAL A 103 5.73 2.95 4.98
C VAL A 103 5.79 1.71 4.10
N ARG A 104 6.18 0.57 4.65
CA ARG A 104 6.26 -0.69 3.89
C ARG A 104 4.93 -1.07 3.29
N LEU A 105 3.84 -0.96 4.06
CA LEU A 105 2.51 -1.31 3.59
C LEU A 105 2.02 -0.37 2.49
N ILE A 106 2.29 0.91 2.63
CA ILE A 106 1.93 1.90 1.60
C ILE A 106 2.71 1.61 0.31
N VAL A 107 4.02 1.43 0.40
CA VAL A 107 4.87 1.10 -0.75
C VAL A 107 4.37 -0.19 -1.43
N HIS A 108 4.08 -1.21 -0.64
CA HIS A 108 3.58 -2.49 -1.15
C HIS A 108 2.28 -2.32 -1.94
N GLY A 109 1.32 -1.58 -1.37
CA GLY A 109 0.05 -1.34 -2.03
C GLY A 109 0.20 -0.54 -3.32
N VAL A 110 1.05 0.47 -3.33
CA VAL A 110 1.29 1.29 -4.53
C VAL A 110 1.95 0.44 -5.63
N LEU A 111 2.91 -0.41 -5.28
CA LEU A 111 3.54 -1.30 -6.26
C LEU A 111 2.52 -2.26 -6.89
N HIS A 112 1.60 -2.80 -6.11
CA HIS A 112 0.52 -3.62 -6.64
C HIS A 112 -0.32 -2.86 -7.65
N VAL A 113 -0.74 -1.66 -7.32
CA VAL A 113 -1.55 -0.85 -8.24
C VAL A 113 -0.75 -0.52 -9.50
N ALA A 114 0.55 -0.32 -9.36
CA ALA A 114 1.42 -0.03 -10.50
C ALA A 114 1.72 -1.27 -11.37
N GLY A 115 1.23 -2.43 -10.99
CA GLY A 115 1.30 -3.63 -11.81
C GLY A 115 2.24 -4.72 -11.31
N HIS A 116 2.87 -4.53 -10.17
CA HIS A 116 3.71 -5.58 -9.57
C HIS A 116 2.85 -6.67 -8.93
N ASP A 117 3.37 -7.88 -8.92
CA ASP A 117 2.71 -9.01 -8.31
C ASP A 117 3.72 -9.88 -7.58
N HIS A 118 3.25 -10.69 -6.65
CA HIS A 118 4.10 -11.60 -5.88
C HIS A 118 3.31 -12.87 -5.57
N PRO A 119 4.02 -14.01 -5.35
CA PRO A 119 3.33 -15.22 -4.88
C PRO A 119 2.75 -14.99 -3.50
N GLU A 120 1.63 -15.63 -3.23
CA GLU A 120 1.08 -15.67 -1.89
C GLU A 120 1.77 -16.76 -1.09
N GLY A 121 1.94 -16.53 0.22
CA GLY A 121 2.57 -17.50 1.09
C GLY A 121 4.08 -17.56 0.94
N THR A 122 4.63 -18.76 0.89
CA THR A 122 6.08 -18.97 0.81
C THR A 122 6.64 -18.46 -0.51
N GLY A 123 7.83 -17.90 -0.48
CA GLY A 123 8.48 -17.32 -1.65
C GLY A 123 8.14 -15.86 -1.90
N ARG A 124 7.20 -15.30 -1.15
CA ARG A 124 6.81 -13.91 -1.27
C ARG A 124 8.00 -12.97 -1.06
N GLU A 125 8.79 -13.21 -0.01
CA GLU A 125 9.92 -12.36 0.35
C GLU A 125 11.13 -12.53 -0.56
N ASP A 126 11.11 -13.53 -1.42
CA ASP A 126 12.15 -13.74 -2.43
C ASP A 126 11.76 -13.18 -3.80
N SER A 127 10.57 -12.61 -3.92
CA SER A 127 10.06 -12.12 -5.19
C SER A 127 10.73 -10.82 -5.62
N PRO A 128 10.77 -10.52 -6.93
CA PRO A 128 11.27 -9.22 -7.42
C PRO A 128 10.50 -8.05 -6.82
N MET A 129 9.19 -8.19 -6.64
CA MET A 129 8.37 -7.15 -6.03
C MET A 129 8.82 -6.85 -4.60
N TRP A 130 9.09 -7.88 -3.80
CA TRP A 130 9.55 -7.68 -2.43
C TRP A 130 10.90 -6.97 -2.39
N ARG A 131 11.82 -7.38 -3.25
CA ARG A 131 13.14 -6.72 -3.32
C ARG A 131 13.00 -5.25 -3.70
N ARG A 132 12.15 -4.95 -4.66
CA ARG A 132 11.86 -3.58 -5.07
C ARG A 132 11.26 -2.77 -3.93
N GLN A 133 10.30 -3.37 -3.23
CA GLN A 133 9.66 -2.78 -2.07
C GLN A 133 10.70 -2.40 -1.00
N GLU A 134 11.60 -3.31 -0.65
CA GLU A 134 12.55 -3.05 0.42
C GLU A 134 13.57 -1.98 0.07
N VAL A 135 13.95 -1.86 -1.19
CA VAL A 135 14.79 -0.75 -1.65
C VAL A 135 14.07 0.59 -1.42
N LEU A 136 12.78 0.67 -1.78
CA LEU A 136 12.00 1.88 -1.59
C LEU A 136 11.77 2.20 -0.12
N VAL A 137 11.51 1.18 0.70
CA VAL A 137 11.33 1.37 2.15
C VAL A 137 12.62 1.93 2.76
N ALA A 138 13.77 1.42 2.38
CA ALA A 138 15.05 1.92 2.89
C ALA A 138 15.27 3.39 2.56
N GLU A 139 14.77 3.86 1.42
CA GLU A 139 14.89 5.26 1.03
C GLU A 139 13.86 6.16 1.71
N LEU A 140 12.66 5.66 1.95
CA LEU A 140 11.50 6.49 2.32
C LEU A 140 11.11 6.42 3.80
N ALA A 141 11.50 5.38 4.49
CA ALA A 141 11.12 5.21 5.90
C ALA A 141 11.92 6.06 6.89
#